data_ca65619874c9df4d35b8171074d5b0b6
#
_entry.id   ca65619874c9df4d35b8171074d5b0b6
#
_cell.length_a   1.000
_cell.length_b   1.000
_cell.length_c   1.000
_cell.angle_alpha   90.00
_cell.angle_beta   90.00
_cell.angle_gamma   90.00
#
_symmetry.space_group_name_H-M   'P 1'
#
loop_
_entity.id
_entity.type
_entity.pdbx_description
1 polymer ?
#
loop_
_entity_poly.entity_id
_entity_poly.type
_entity_poly.pdbx_seq_one_letter_code
_entity_poly.pdbx_strand_id
1 'polypeptide(L)'
;APTEKSSMTLVGMGIFLGGLIFGWAFVTRIGNVPLSLTVSGGVLIAGLICGWLRAKRPTLGGVPEPAVWFMNNVGLNVFIAIVGITTGPSFVRGFQEVGWSLFLVGAVATTIPLVAGIFIGKYLFRFNEAIVLGCVSGSRTTTAALGAVEETLESNVPAMGYTITYAIGNTLLIIWGVVIVLLVA
;
A
#
# COMPACT_ATOMS: atom_id res chain seq x y z
N ALA A 1 -12.02 -30.86 14.19
CA ALA A 1 -12.09 -29.69 13.32
C ALA A 1 -11.61 -28.50 14.13
N PRO A 2 -10.58 -27.76 13.68
CA PRO A 2 -10.24 -26.51 14.34
C PRO A 2 -11.44 -25.58 14.13
N THR A 3 -11.96 -25.08 15.25
CA THR A 3 -13.08 -24.14 15.25
C THR A 3 -12.67 -22.92 14.44
N GLU A 4 -13.31 -22.68 13.30
CA GLU A 4 -13.18 -21.46 12.47
C GLU A 4 -13.73 -20.20 13.20
N LYS A 5 -13.53 -20.11 14.49
CA LYS A 5 -13.80 -18.86 15.19
C LYS A 5 -12.71 -17.89 14.79
N SER A 6 -13.06 -17.04 13.82
CA SER A 6 -12.24 -15.90 13.47
C SER A 6 -11.88 -15.15 14.74
N SER A 7 -10.61 -15.05 15.05
CA SER A 7 -10.17 -14.19 16.14
C SER A 7 -10.19 -12.73 15.68
N MET A 8 -11.42 -12.25 15.36
CA MET A 8 -11.71 -10.86 15.02
C MET A 8 -11.18 -9.92 16.12
N THR A 9 -11.20 -10.37 17.37
CA THR A 9 -10.57 -9.69 18.51
C THR A 9 -9.07 -9.52 18.33
N LEU A 10 -8.36 -10.53 17.81
CA LEU A 10 -6.92 -10.48 17.59
C LEU A 10 -6.57 -9.52 16.45
N VAL A 11 -7.38 -9.49 15.39
CA VAL A 11 -7.25 -8.53 14.28
C VAL A 11 -7.53 -7.11 14.78
N GLY A 12 -8.64 -6.91 15.51
CA GLY A 12 -8.98 -5.62 16.10
C GLY A 12 -7.91 -5.10 17.07
N MET A 13 -7.37 -5.96 17.92
CA MET A 13 -6.24 -5.62 18.80
C MET A 13 -4.97 -5.30 18.00
N GLY A 14 -4.68 -6.04 16.94
CA GLY A 14 -3.55 -5.75 16.05
C GLY A 14 -3.65 -4.38 15.40
N ILE A 15 -4.83 -4.03 14.89
CA ILE A 15 -5.11 -2.70 14.30
C ILE A 15 -4.98 -1.61 15.37
N PHE A 16 -5.62 -1.80 16.54
CA PHE A 16 -5.63 -0.81 17.61
C PHE A 16 -4.22 -0.60 18.20
N LEU A 17 -3.55 -1.67 18.60
CA LEU A 17 -2.20 -1.60 19.17
C LEU A 17 -1.17 -1.13 18.13
N GLY A 18 -1.28 -1.59 16.87
CA GLY A 18 -0.42 -1.15 15.80
C GLY A 18 -0.55 0.34 15.51
N GLY A 19 -1.78 0.83 15.42
CA GLY A 19 -2.05 2.25 15.22
C GLY A 19 -1.59 3.10 16.41
N LEU A 20 -1.81 2.63 17.64
CA LEU A 20 -1.50 3.38 18.86
C LEU A 20 0.00 3.33 19.18
N ILE A 21 0.63 2.15 19.15
CA ILE A 21 2.04 2.00 19.54
C ILE A 21 2.96 2.56 18.46
N PHE A 22 2.75 2.17 17.19
CA PHE A 22 3.65 2.58 16.11
C PHE A 22 3.24 3.89 15.44
N GLY A 23 1.94 4.24 15.45
CA GLY A 23 1.46 5.47 14.85
C GLY A 23 1.59 6.69 15.75
N TRP A 24 1.43 6.55 17.06
CA TRP A 24 1.42 7.65 18.00
C TRP A 24 2.67 7.70 18.90
N ALA A 25 3.16 6.55 19.36
CA ALA A 25 4.31 6.51 20.26
C ALA A 25 5.66 6.68 19.54
N PHE A 26 5.77 6.31 18.26
CA PHE A 26 6.97 6.48 17.47
C PHE A 26 6.98 7.82 16.71
N VAL A 27 6.84 8.91 17.43
CA VAL A 27 7.11 10.25 16.89
C VAL A 27 8.56 10.61 17.22
N THR A 28 9.44 10.36 16.27
CA THR A 28 10.85 10.78 16.40
C THR A 28 11.02 12.12 15.69
N ARG A 29 11.59 13.09 16.36
CA ARG A 29 11.93 14.39 15.74
C ARG A 29 13.38 14.37 15.25
N ILE A 30 13.57 14.58 13.96
CA ILE A 30 14.89 14.83 13.39
C ILE A 30 14.91 16.30 12.98
N GLY A 31 15.60 17.13 13.77
CA GLY A 31 15.55 18.59 13.62
C GLY A 31 14.16 19.15 13.95
N ASN A 32 13.60 19.98 13.07
CA ASN A 32 12.27 20.58 13.21
C ASN A 32 11.14 19.76 12.57
N VAL A 33 11.45 18.64 11.92
CA VAL A 33 10.45 17.82 11.21
C VAL A 33 10.03 16.64 12.10
N PRO A 34 8.73 16.52 12.46
CA PRO A 34 8.22 15.39 13.19
C PRO A 34 8.14 14.18 12.21
N LEU A 35 9.01 13.20 12.41
CA LEU A 35 8.93 11.90 11.75
C LEU A 35 7.95 11.04 12.54
N SER A 36 6.74 10.89 12.06
CA SER A 36 5.80 9.92 12.58
C SER A 36 5.57 8.82 11.57
N LEU A 37 5.74 7.56 12.00
CA LEU A 37 5.08 6.48 11.30
C LEU A 37 3.59 6.75 11.44
N THR A 38 2.93 7.12 10.34
CA THR A 38 1.47 7.37 10.37
C THR A 38 0.73 6.18 10.96
N VAL A 39 -0.47 6.39 11.49
CA VAL A 39 -1.31 5.30 12.02
C VAL A 39 -1.43 4.13 11.03
N SER A 40 -1.52 4.41 9.74
CA SER A 40 -1.54 3.39 8.67
C SER A 40 -0.24 2.59 8.58
N GLY A 41 0.91 3.23 8.71
CA GLY A 41 2.20 2.54 8.77
C GLY A 41 2.34 1.64 10.01
N GLY A 42 1.83 2.12 11.15
CA GLY A 42 1.79 1.34 12.38
C GLY A 42 0.91 0.10 12.28
N VAL A 43 -0.27 0.23 11.69
CA VAL A 43 -1.18 -0.91 11.43
C VAL A 43 -0.56 -1.92 10.46
N LEU A 44 0.15 -1.46 9.43
CA LEU A 44 0.85 -2.32 8.47
C LEU A 44 1.94 -3.14 9.16
N ILE A 45 2.76 -2.54 10.00
CA ILE A 45 3.79 -3.25 10.78
C ILE A 45 3.16 -4.28 11.71
N ALA A 46 2.08 -3.91 12.41
CA ALA A 46 1.35 -4.85 13.26
C ALA A 46 0.79 -6.03 12.46
N GLY A 47 0.26 -5.78 11.27
CA GLY A 47 -0.20 -6.81 10.35
C GLY A 47 0.91 -7.77 9.92
N LEU A 48 2.10 -7.24 9.60
CA LEU A 48 3.27 -8.06 9.27
C LEU A 48 3.72 -8.93 10.46
N ILE A 49 3.74 -8.37 11.68
CA ILE A 49 4.07 -9.12 12.89
C ILE A 49 3.04 -10.22 13.15
N CYS A 50 1.75 -9.91 13.03
CA CYS A 50 0.68 -10.91 13.18
C CYS A 50 0.76 -12.01 12.13
N GLY A 51 1.06 -11.66 10.87
CA GLY A 51 1.28 -12.62 9.78
C GLY A 51 2.48 -13.54 10.04
N TRP A 52 3.59 -12.97 10.51
CA TRP A 52 4.77 -13.75 10.90
C TRP A 52 4.50 -14.68 12.10
N LEU A 53 3.78 -14.20 13.12
CA LEU A 53 3.36 -15.02 14.25
C LEU A 53 2.47 -16.19 13.81
N ARG A 54 1.53 -15.93 12.90
CA ARG A 54 0.66 -16.95 12.30
C ARG A 54 1.46 -17.99 11.51
N ALA A 55 2.48 -17.57 10.77
CA ALA A 55 3.34 -18.49 10.04
C ALA A 55 4.09 -19.47 10.98
N LYS A 56 4.44 -19.00 12.20
CA LYS A 56 5.06 -19.85 13.23
C LYS A 56 4.04 -20.67 14.06
N ARG A 57 2.85 -20.15 14.27
CA ARG A 57 1.78 -20.77 15.06
C ARG A 57 0.44 -20.67 14.33
N PRO A 58 0.09 -21.64 13.49
CA PRO A 58 -1.15 -21.61 12.66
C PRO A 58 -2.45 -21.52 13.45
N THR A 59 -2.41 -21.81 14.75
CA THR A 59 -3.58 -21.74 15.65
C THR A 59 -3.93 -20.32 16.09
N LEU A 60 -3.04 -19.34 15.86
CA LEU A 60 -3.24 -17.96 16.25
C LEU A 60 -3.70 -17.13 15.03
N GLY A 61 -4.83 -16.46 15.15
CA GLY A 61 -5.23 -15.42 14.20
C GLY A 61 -5.79 -15.90 12.86
N GLY A 62 -6.46 -17.08 12.82
CA GLY A 62 -7.18 -17.50 11.62
C GLY A 62 -8.31 -16.53 11.28
N VAL A 63 -8.22 -15.86 10.13
CA VAL A 63 -9.32 -15.08 9.56
C VAL A 63 -9.83 -15.85 8.36
N PRO A 64 -11.15 -16.19 8.27
CA PRO A 64 -11.71 -16.83 7.12
C PRO A 64 -11.54 -15.99 5.85
N GLU A 65 -11.30 -16.62 4.71
CA GLU A 65 -11.13 -15.92 3.42
C GLU A 65 -12.27 -14.94 3.09
N PRO A 66 -13.55 -15.29 3.32
CA PRO A 66 -14.64 -14.34 3.08
C PRO A 66 -14.56 -13.08 3.96
N ALA A 67 -14.08 -13.22 5.20
CA ALA A 67 -13.89 -12.07 6.10
C ALA A 67 -12.73 -11.19 5.65
N VAL A 68 -11.63 -11.80 5.19
CA VAL A 68 -10.48 -11.05 4.61
C VAL A 68 -10.93 -10.31 3.36
N TRP A 69 -11.67 -10.97 2.46
CA TRP A 69 -12.21 -10.35 1.26
C TRP A 69 -13.11 -9.15 1.59
N PHE A 70 -14.04 -9.33 2.53
CA PHE A 70 -14.95 -8.26 2.96
C PHE A 70 -14.18 -7.07 3.55
N MET A 71 -13.26 -7.32 4.49
CA MET A 71 -12.47 -6.28 5.13
C MET A 71 -11.59 -5.52 4.12
N ASN A 72 -11.02 -6.25 3.16
CA ASN A 72 -10.19 -5.66 2.13
C ASN A 72 -11.00 -4.74 1.20
N ASN A 73 -12.13 -5.23 0.70
CA ASN A 73 -12.98 -4.46 -0.23
C ASN A 73 -13.65 -3.28 0.47
N VAL A 74 -14.27 -3.48 1.61
CA VAL A 74 -14.94 -2.40 2.35
C VAL A 74 -13.91 -1.40 2.88
N GLY A 75 -12.81 -1.89 3.47
CA GLY A 75 -11.74 -1.04 3.99
C GLY A 75 -11.10 -0.19 2.88
N LEU A 76 -10.81 -0.77 1.73
CA LEU A 76 -10.26 -0.06 0.60
C LEU A 76 -11.21 1.02 0.06
N ASN A 77 -12.49 0.68 -0.13
CA ASN A 77 -13.48 1.64 -0.62
C ASN A 77 -13.70 2.80 0.36
N VAL A 78 -13.77 2.51 1.65
CA VAL A 78 -13.89 3.54 2.69
C VAL A 78 -12.63 4.42 2.73
N PHE A 79 -11.44 3.81 2.64
CA PHE A 79 -10.17 4.55 2.57
C PHE A 79 -10.14 5.50 1.37
N ILE A 80 -10.49 5.02 0.18
CA ILE A 80 -10.53 5.84 -1.06
C ILE A 80 -11.52 6.99 -0.91
N ALA A 81 -12.71 6.73 -0.34
CA ALA A 81 -13.71 7.76 -0.11
C ALA A 81 -13.21 8.85 0.86
N ILE A 82 -12.60 8.45 1.98
CA ILE A 82 -12.03 9.39 2.95
C ILE A 82 -10.92 10.22 2.33
N VAL A 83 -9.99 9.58 1.60
CA VAL A 83 -8.92 10.28 0.90
C VAL A 83 -9.50 11.26 -0.13
N GLY A 84 -10.50 10.87 -0.91
CA GLY A 84 -11.15 11.74 -1.87
C GLY A 84 -11.78 12.98 -1.22
N ILE A 85 -12.49 12.79 -0.10
CA ILE A 85 -13.13 13.90 0.64
C ILE A 85 -12.08 14.83 1.27
N THR A 86 -11.02 14.27 1.86
CA THR A 86 -10.01 15.07 2.58
C THR A 86 -9.05 15.79 1.66
N THR A 87 -8.65 15.16 0.55
CA THR A 87 -7.68 15.75 -0.39
C THR A 87 -8.32 16.51 -1.55
N GLY A 88 -9.60 16.28 -1.81
CA GLY A 88 -10.34 16.96 -2.89
C GLY A 88 -10.23 18.49 -2.86
N PRO A 89 -10.50 19.15 -1.73
CA PRO A 89 -10.37 20.61 -1.63
C PRO A 89 -8.95 21.12 -1.92
N SER A 90 -7.93 20.40 -1.46
CA SER A 90 -6.51 20.74 -1.70
C SER A 90 -6.13 20.55 -3.16
N PHE A 91 -6.67 19.51 -3.81
CA PHE A 91 -6.49 19.28 -5.25
C PHE A 91 -7.10 20.41 -6.09
N VAL A 92 -8.32 20.84 -5.77
CA VAL A 92 -9.00 21.94 -6.49
C VAL A 92 -8.22 23.25 -6.36
N ARG A 93 -7.72 23.57 -5.17
CA ARG A 93 -6.86 24.75 -4.96
C ARG A 93 -5.56 24.66 -5.76
N GLY A 94 -4.85 23.54 -5.68
CA GLY A 94 -3.63 23.32 -6.44
C GLY A 94 -3.85 23.41 -7.95
N PHE A 95 -5.00 22.92 -8.43
CA PHE A 95 -5.36 23.03 -9.85
C PHE A 95 -5.65 24.48 -10.26
N GLN A 96 -6.28 25.27 -9.38
CA GLN A 96 -6.53 26.71 -9.63
C GLN A 96 -5.24 27.53 -9.64
N GLU A 97 -4.27 27.20 -8.80
CA GLU A 97 -2.99 27.90 -8.68
C GLU A 97 -2.01 27.56 -9.79
N VAL A 98 -1.87 26.27 -10.12
CA VAL A 98 -0.87 25.76 -11.08
C VAL A 98 -1.46 25.45 -12.45
N GLY A 99 -2.79 25.26 -12.53
CA GLY A 99 -3.51 25.02 -13.78
C GLY A 99 -3.21 23.66 -14.42
N TRP A 100 -3.35 23.59 -15.73
CA TRP A 100 -3.15 22.38 -16.52
C TRP A 100 -1.74 21.79 -16.45
N SER A 101 -0.74 22.57 -16.10
CA SER A 101 0.64 22.10 -15.95
C SER A 101 0.78 21.06 -14.85
N LEU A 102 0.04 21.20 -13.75
CA LEU A 102 0.02 20.20 -12.67
C LEU A 102 -0.44 18.82 -13.18
N PHE A 103 -1.49 18.80 -14.00
CA PHE A 103 -2.01 17.58 -14.58
C PHE A 103 -0.99 16.94 -15.56
N LEU A 104 -0.40 17.72 -16.45
CA LEU A 104 0.57 17.21 -17.42
C LEU A 104 1.82 16.68 -16.73
N VAL A 105 2.38 17.44 -15.78
CA VAL A 105 3.56 16.98 -15.01
C VAL A 105 3.24 15.73 -14.21
N GLY A 106 2.08 15.66 -13.58
CA GLY A 106 1.63 14.47 -12.86
C GLY A 106 1.47 13.26 -13.77
N ALA A 107 0.87 13.43 -14.96
CA ALA A 107 0.71 12.37 -15.94
C ALA A 107 2.07 11.85 -16.44
N VAL A 108 2.99 12.74 -16.77
CA VAL A 108 4.36 12.38 -17.21
C VAL A 108 5.14 11.69 -16.09
N ALA A 109 5.12 12.26 -14.88
CA ALA A 109 5.82 11.71 -13.72
C ALA A 109 5.29 10.32 -13.31
N THR A 110 4.02 10.01 -13.61
CA THR A 110 3.47 8.68 -13.35
C THR A 110 3.70 7.71 -14.49
N THR A 111 3.59 8.15 -15.74
CA THR A 111 3.65 7.27 -16.91
C THR A 111 5.08 6.83 -17.22
N ILE A 112 6.07 7.72 -17.13
CA ILE A 112 7.47 7.40 -17.46
C ILE A 112 8.01 6.22 -16.63
N PRO A 113 7.91 6.21 -15.27
CA PRO A 113 8.40 5.09 -14.49
C PRO A 113 7.63 3.78 -14.73
N LEU A 114 6.33 3.86 -15.04
CA LEU A 114 5.51 2.70 -15.38
C LEU A 114 6.03 2.03 -16.65
N VAL A 115 6.16 2.80 -17.72
CA VAL A 115 6.67 2.32 -19.02
C VAL A 115 8.09 1.79 -18.87
N ALA A 116 8.96 2.54 -18.19
CA ALA A 116 10.33 2.10 -17.92
C ALA A 116 10.36 0.78 -17.13
N GLY A 117 9.51 0.63 -16.11
CA GLY A 117 9.39 -0.59 -15.31
C GLY A 117 8.98 -1.80 -16.16
N ILE A 118 8.02 -1.63 -17.08
CA ILE A 118 7.60 -2.69 -18.00
C ILE A 118 8.79 -3.10 -18.92
N PHE A 119 9.47 -2.12 -19.52
CA PHE A 119 10.60 -2.39 -20.40
C PHE A 119 11.76 -3.07 -19.66
N ILE A 120 12.11 -2.59 -18.48
CA ILE A 120 13.17 -3.18 -17.65
C ILE A 120 12.79 -4.61 -17.24
N GLY A 121 11.57 -4.83 -16.76
CA GLY A 121 11.11 -6.15 -16.36
C GLY A 121 11.10 -7.15 -17.52
N LYS A 122 10.62 -6.72 -18.69
CA LYS A 122 10.49 -7.58 -19.85
C LYS A 122 11.84 -7.85 -20.55
N TYR A 123 12.62 -6.82 -20.84
CA TYR A 123 13.82 -6.94 -21.68
C TYR A 123 15.11 -7.18 -20.88
N LEU A 124 15.25 -6.56 -19.70
CA LEU A 124 16.45 -6.69 -18.89
C LEU A 124 16.37 -7.93 -17.99
N PHE A 125 15.29 -8.09 -17.23
CA PHE A 125 15.13 -9.24 -16.33
C PHE A 125 14.46 -10.44 -16.98
N ARG A 126 13.88 -10.28 -18.17
CA ARG A 126 13.18 -11.34 -18.92
C ARG A 126 12.12 -12.07 -18.09
N PHE A 127 11.43 -11.36 -17.19
CA PHE A 127 10.33 -11.92 -16.45
C PHE A 127 9.12 -12.16 -17.34
N ASN A 128 8.27 -13.10 -16.90
CA ASN A 128 6.98 -13.31 -17.53
C ASN A 128 6.14 -12.02 -17.48
N GLU A 129 5.42 -11.70 -18.56
CA GLU A 129 4.66 -10.47 -18.71
C GLU A 129 3.64 -10.28 -17.58
N ALA A 130 2.98 -11.37 -17.14
CA ALA A 130 2.05 -11.35 -16.02
C ALA A 130 2.72 -10.90 -14.70
N ILE A 131 3.93 -11.39 -14.43
CA ILE A 131 4.70 -11.00 -13.24
C ILE A 131 5.13 -9.54 -13.34
N VAL A 132 5.58 -9.09 -14.53
CA VAL A 132 5.98 -7.69 -14.75
C VAL A 132 4.82 -6.73 -14.48
N LEU A 133 3.63 -7.04 -15.00
CA LEU A 133 2.43 -6.23 -14.76
C LEU A 133 2.05 -6.21 -13.27
N GLY A 134 2.18 -7.34 -12.60
CA GLY A 134 2.01 -7.42 -11.15
C GLY A 134 3.02 -6.56 -10.39
N CYS A 135 4.31 -6.64 -10.76
CA CYS A 135 5.37 -5.82 -10.16
C CYS A 135 5.12 -4.31 -10.34
N VAL A 136 4.71 -3.90 -11.53
CA VAL A 136 4.43 -2.50 -11.85
C VAL A 136 3.21 -2.00 -11.06
N SER A 137 2.16 -2.79 -10.97
CA SER A 137 0.98 -2.49 -10.14
C SER A 137 1.34 -2.39 -8.65
N GLY A 138 2.17 -3.31 -8.16
CA GLY A 138 2.64 -3.34 -6.77
C GLY A 138 3.52 -2.15 -6.41
N SER A 139 4.43 -1.75 -7.30
CA SER A 139 5.30 -0.58 -7.07
C SER A 139 4.54 0.74 -6.93
N ARG A 140 3.33 0.79 -7.48
CA ARG A 140 2.39 1.92 -7.38
C ARG A 140 1.36 1.75 -6.26
N THR A 141 1.42 0.65 -5.52
CA THR A 141 0.47 0.33 -4.45
C THR A 141 -1.00 0.34 -4.92
N THR A 142 -1.23 -0.02 -6.19
CA THR A 142 -2.54 0.06 -6.84
C THR A 142 -3.19 -1.31 -6.93
N THR A 143 -3.95 -1.69 -5.91
CA THR A 143 -4.67 -2.98 -5.85
C THR A 143 -5.72 -3.11 -6.96
N ALA A 144 -6.37 -1.99 -7.34
CA ALA A 144 -7.34 -1.98 -8.43
C ALA A 144 -6.70 -2.36 -9.78
N ALA A 145 -5.46 -1.92 -10.04
CA ALA A 145 -4.73 -2.31 -11.24
C ALA A 145 -4.37 -3.80 -11.23
N LEU A 146 -4.02 -4.36 -10.06
CA LEU A 146 -3.81 -5.81 -9.94
C LEU A 146 -5.07 -6.58 -10.31
N GLY A 147 -6.22 -6.21 -9.73
CA GLY A 147 -7.49 -6.87 -10.03
C GLY A 147 -7.83 -6.84 -11.53
N ALA A 148 -7.65 -5.69 -12.19
CA ALA A 148 -7.89 -5.57 -13.63
C ALA A 148 -6.93 -6.46 -14.46
N VAL A 149 -5.67 -6.58 -14.05
CA VAL A 149 -4.68 -7.45 -14.71
C VAL A 149 -5.02 -8.92 -14.51
N GLU A 150 -5.39 -9.33 -13.30
CA GLU A 150 -5.81 -10.71 -12.99
C GLU A 150 -7.05 -11.12 -13.76
N GLU A 151 -8.05 -10.24 -13.85
CA GLU A 151 -9.26 -10.46 -14.62
C GLU A 151 -8.96 -10.58 -16.12
N THR A 152 -8.10 -9.69 -16.66
CA THR A 152 -7.74 -9.72 -18.08
C THR A 152 -6.95 -10.96 -18.47
N LEU A 153 -6.06 -11.42 -17.58
CA LEU A 153 -5.19 -12.58 -17.83
C LEU A 153 -5.81 -13.90 -17.35
N GLU A 154 -6.99 -13.85 -16.72
CA GLU A 154 -7.64 -15.00 -16.08
C GLU A 154 -6.67 -15.82 -15.19
N SER A 155 -5.76 -15.13 -14.50
CA SER A 155 -4.65 -15.75 -13.78
C SER A 155 -4.25 -14.97 -12.54
N ASN A 156 -3.92 -15.67 -11.44
CA ASN A 156 -3.41 -15.11 -10.20
C ASN A 156 -1.87 -14.91 -10.19
N VAL A 157 -1.20 -15.20 -11.29
CA VAL A 157 0.27 -15.05 -11.40
C VAL A 157 0.74 -13.60 -11.12
N PRO A 158 0.04 -12.55 -11.56
CA PRO A 158 0.39 -11.16 -11.24
C PRO A 158 0.51 -10.87 -9.75
N ALA A 159 -0.30 -11.50 -8.89
CA ALA A 159 -0.26 -11.30 -7.44
C ALA A 159 1.10 -11.62 -6.83
N MET A 160 1.86 -12.55 -7.39
CA MET A 160 3.20 -12.90 -6.91
C MET A 160 4.17 -11.72 -7.06
N GLY A 161 4.17 -11.08 -8.23
CA GLY A 161 4.98 -9.89 -8.48
C GLY A 161 4.51 -8.69 -7.67
N TYR A 162 3.20 -8.51 -7.59
CA TYR A 162 2.56 -7.43 -6.83
C TYR A 162 2.95 -7.43 -5.36
N THR A 163 2.84 -8.56 -4.67
CA THR A 163 3.05 -8.65 -3.22
C THR A 163 4.43 -8.18 -2.80
N ILE A 164 5.46 -8.59 -3.54
CA ILE A 164 6.86 -8.23 -3.25
C ILE A 164 7.09 -6.74 -3.48
N THR A 165 6.70 -6.24 -4.64
CA THR A 165 6.93 -4.83 -5.00
C THR A 165 6.05 -3.87 -4.22
N TYR A 166 4.86 -4.30 -3.81
CA TYR A 166 3.99 -3.53 -2.91
C TYR A 166 4.65 -3.31 -1.54
N ALA A 167 5.18 -4.36 -0.93
CA ALA A 167 5.82 -4.25 0.39
C ALA A 167 7.07 -3.35 0.33
N ILE A 168 7.93 -3.55 -0.68
CA ILE A 168 9.13 -2.72 -0.89
C ILE A 168 8.73 -1.28 -1.24
N GLY A 169 7.77 -1.10 -2.13
CA GLY A 169 7.29 0.20 -2.57
C GLY A 169 6.76 1.05 -1.42
N ASN A 170 5.91 0.48 -0.56
CA ASN A 170 5.40 1.18 0.63
C ASN A 170 6.53 1.61 1.58
N THR A 171 7.50 0.73 1.82
CA THR A 171 8.66 1.06 2.68
C THR A 171 9.47 2.20 2.08
N LEU A 172 9.76 2.15 0.78
CA LEU A 172 10.50 3.21 0.08
C LEU A 172 9.73 4.52 0.04
N LEU A 173 8.41 4.50 -0.18
CA LEU A 173 7.59 5.71 -0.19
C LEU A 173 7.62 6.44 1.17
N ILE A 174 7.60 5.69 2.28
CA ILE A 174 7.73 6.27 3.62
C ILE A 174 9.09 6.95 3.78
N ILE A 175 10.17 6.25 3.42
CA ILE A 175 11.54 6.78 3.54
C ILE A 175 11.73 8.02 2.65
N TRP A 176 11.34 7.93 1.39
CA TRP A 176 11.48 9.04 0.45
C TRP A 176 10.59 10.23 0.79
N GLY A 177 9.40 9.99 1.32
CA GLY A 177 8.54 11.07 1.82
C GLY A 177 9.24 11.92 2.88
N VAL A 178 9.93 11.27 3.81
CA VAL A 178 10.74 11.94 4.84
C VAL A 178 11.91 12.70 4.22
N VAL A 179 12.67 12.05 3.31
CA VAL A 179 13.83 12.66 2.64
C VAL A 179 13.42 13.91 1.86
N ILE A 180 12.31 13.86 1.12
CA ILE A 180 11.80 15.00 0.35
C ILE A 180 11.45 16.16 1.28
N VAL A 181 10.75 15.90 2.39
CA VAL A 181 10.39 16.94 3.36
C VAL A 181 11.66 17.57 3.95
N LEU A 182 12.69 16.79 4.28
CA LEU A 182 13.95 17.30 4.82
C LEU A 182 14.77 18.11 3.81
N LEU A 183 14.62 17.83 2.51
CA LEU A 183 15.32 18.57 1.44
C LEU A 183 14.63 19.88 1.06
N VAL A 184 13.30 19.96 1.27
CA VAL A 184 12.49 21.13 0.87
C VAL A 184 12.26 22.08 2.06
N ALA A 185 12.38 21.59 3.32
CA ALA A 185 12.26 22.38 4.54
C ALA A 185 13.56 23.13 4.86
#